data_4c592db486dfc119ddfd7a36def00f73
#
_entry.id   4c592db486dfc119ddfd7a36def00f73
#
_cell.length_a   1.000
_cell.length_b   1.000
_cell.length_c   1.000
_cell.angle_alpha   90.00
_cell.angle_beta   90.00
_cell.angle_gamma   90.00
#
_symmetry.space_group_name_H-M   'P 1'
#
loop_
_entity.id
_entity.type
_entity.pdbx_description
1 polymer ?
#
loop_
_entity_poly.entity_id
_entity_poly.type
_entity_poly.pdbx_seq_one_letter_code
_entity_poly.pdbx_strand_id
1 'polypeptide(L)'
;MVTIAICDDVQADQQMVASLIRSLNPFDGQYTLELFGSGDELLRSEKRPYDLVVLDVQMPEKNGYKTAQQLRETDGRTILAFLTGVAAPTVEVFRVTPFRYLMKQMGEEELKAELTACFQEVERRQRFIVFQAGGEILRLPAASVLYLVIQGRAVELVTDKGRRSLKAKMADMYSLLASYGFGYCHKSYLVNFSRVVSVSNNSVIMENGDILPISQPKAKSFKSEFLRYAKTAV
;
A
#
# COMPACT_ATOMS: atom_id res chain seq x y z
N MET A 1 -8.84 4.92 12.13
CA MET A 1 -8.44 6.34 11.98
C MET A 1 -7.07 6.34 11.34
N VAL A 2 -6.87 7.11 10.29
CA VAL A 2 -5.60 7.20 9.55
C VAL A 2 -4.59 8.03 10.36
N THR A 3 -3.32 7.63 10.33
CA THR A 3 -2.24 8.33 11.04
C THR A 3 -1.21 8.85 10.02
N ILE A 4 -1.02 10.17 9.99
CA ILE A 4 -0.11 10.85 9.07
C ILE A 4 0.99 11.53 9.88
N ALA A 5 2.24 11.36 9.48
CA ALA A 5 3.38 12.07 10.03
C ALA A 5 4.02 12.98 8.98
N ILE A 6 4.40 14.18 9.38
CA ILE A 6 5.26 15.09 8.62
C ILE A 6 6.54 15.28 9.41
N CYS A 7 7.67 15.04 8.77
CA CYS A 7 8.99 15.18 9.38
C CYS A 7 9.88 16.10 8.53
N ASP A 8 10.16 17.28 9.05
CA ASP A 8 10.94 18.34 8.41
C ASP A 8 11.53 19.23 9.52
N ASP A 9 12.77 19.65 9.44
CA ASP A 9 13.39 20.52 10.46
C ASP A 9 12.99 21.99 10.31
N VAL A 10 12.40 22.35 9.18
CA VAL A 10 11.89 23.69 8.91
C VAL A 10 10.39 23.76 9.27
N GLN A 11 10.07 24.42 10.37
CA GLN A 11 8.68 24.54 10.84
C GLN A 11 7.73 25.13 9.81
N ALA A 12 8.20 26.08 8.98
CA ALA A 12 7.38 26.67 7.92
C ALA A 12 6.96 25.62 6.88
N ASP A 13 7.86 24.72 6.51
CA ASP A 13 7.58 23.65 5.55
C ASP A 13 6.61 22.61 6.15
N GLN A 14 6.78 22.24 7.42
CA GLN A 14 5.82 21.39 8.14
C GLN A 14 4.41 22.01 8.08
N GLN A 15 4.29 23.30 8.39
CA GLN A 15 2.98 23.98 8.43
C GLN A 15 2.37 24.14 7.02
N MET A 16 3.20 24.37 6.01
CA MET A 16 2.76 24.40 4.63
C MET A 16 2.13 23.08 4.22
N VAL A 17 2.83 21.94 4.42
CA VAL A 17 2.32 20.61 4.11
C VAL A 17 1.08 20.28 4.94
N ALA A 18 1.09 20.59 6.23
CA ALA A 18 -0.05 20.38 7.12
C ALA A 18 -1.29 21.17 6.66
N SER A 19 -1.10 22.38 6.16
CA SER A 19 -2.19 23.23 5.62
C SER A 19 -2.75 22.64 4.33
N LEU A 20 -1.90 22.16 3.44
CA LEU A 20 -2.32 21.45 2.22
C LEU A 20 -3.14 20.20 2.55
N ILE A 21 -2.66 19.37 3.47
CA ILE A 21 -3.39 18.16 3.90
C ILE A 21 -4.75 18.53 4.48
N ARG A 22 -4.82 19.54 5.33
CA ARG A 22 -6.10 20.00 5.90
C ARG A 22 -7.05 20.54 4.83
N SER A 23 -6.54 21.29 3.83
CA SER A 23 -7.36 21.82 2.73
C SER A 23 -7.94 20.71 1.84
N LEU A 24 -7.22 19.63 1.65
CA LEU A 24 -7.65 18.46 0.90
C LEU A 24 -8.67 17.62 1.67
N ASN A 25 -8.75 17.78 3.00
CA ASN A 25 -9.67 17.04 3.89
C ASN A 25 -9.73 15.53 3.60
N PRO A 26 -8.57 14.81 3.54
CA PRO A 26 -8.57 13.40 3.22
C PRO A 26 -9.35 12.59 4.27
N PHE A 27 -9.86 11.44 3.85
CA PHE A 27 -10.53 10.48 4.74
C PHE A 27 -11.74 11.06 5.49
N ASP A 28 -12.45 12.04 4.90
CA ASP A 28 -13.56 12.78 5.53
C ASP A 28 -13.21 13.36 6.91
N GLY A 29 -11.96 13.81 7.06
CA GLY A 29 -11.43 14.35 8.33
C GLY A 29 -11.09 13.30 9.39
N GLN A 30 -11.21 12.01 9.09
CA GLN A 30 -10.93 10.91 10.04
C GLN A 30 -9.43 10.53 10.04
N TYR A 31 -8.56 11.47 10.35
CA TYR A 31 -7.13 11.26 10.47
C TYR A 31 -6.52 12.02 11.64
N THR A 32 -5.33 11.58 12.06
CA THR A 32 -4.44 12.35 12.94
C THR A 32 -3.22 12.79 12.16
N LEU A 33 -2.74 13.99 12.45
CA LEU A 33 -1.57 14.57 11.83
C LEU A 33 -0.55 14.92 12.92
N GLU A 34 0.68 14.40 12.79
CA GLU A 34 1.77 14.67 13.70
C GLU A 34 2.95 15.31 12.97
N LEU A 35 3.60 16.25 13.66
CA LEU A 35 4.72 17.02 13.14
C LEU A 35 5.96 16.69 13.94
N PHE A 36 7.07 16.43 13.25
CA PHE A 36 8.37 16.08 13.85
C PHE A 36 9.45 16.98 13.27
N GLY A 37 10.27 17.54 14.14
CA GLY A 37 11.41 18.39 13.75
C GLY A 37 12.66 17.59 13.38
N SER A 38 12.67 16.27 13.62
CA SER A 38 13.80 15.42 13.30
C SER A 38 13.41 13.98 13.04
N GLY A 39 14.27 13.25 12.31
CA GLY A 39 14.10 11.82 12.08
C GLY A 39 14.12 11.00 13.38
N ASP A 40 14.88 11.44 14.38
CA ASP A 40 14.93 10.75 15.68
C ASP A 40 13.65 10.91 16.49
N GLU A 41 13.00 12.06 16.44
CA GLU A 41 11.67 12.26 17.04
C GLU A 41 10.64 11.35 16.39
N LEU A 42 10.60 11.32 15.06
CA LEU A 42 9.70 10.44 14.30
C LEU A 42 9.92 8.97 14.68
N LEU A 43 11.16 8.52 14.77
CA LEU A 43 11.51 7.13 15.06
C LEU A 43 11.23 6.72 16.51
N ARG A 44 11.24 7.65 17.47
CA ARG A 44 10.91 7.40 18.88
C ARG A 44 9.42 7.52 19.20
N SER A 45 8.61 8.00 18.28
CA SER A 45 7.17 8.17 18.52
C SER A 45 6.49 6.85 18.88
N GLU A 46 5.74 6.84 19.98
CA GLU A 46 4.95 5.68 20.43
C GLU A 46 3.71 5.43 19.56
N LYS A 47 3.33 6.39 18.72
CA LYS A 47 2.15 6.29 17.85
C LYS A 47 2.40 5.55 16.54
N ARG A 48 3.63 5.09 16.29
CA ARG A 48 3.92 4.22 15.13
C ARG A 48 3.16 2.89 15.22
N PRO A 49 2.83 2.25 14.11
CA PRO A 49 3.16 2.63 12.73
C PRO A 49 2.24 3.73 12.19
N TYR A 50 2.78 4.57 11.30
CA TYR A 50 2.03 5.56 10.53
C TYR A 50 1.54 4.98 9.22
N ASP A 51 0.38 5.46 8.73
CA ASP A 51 -0.13 5.07 7.42
C ASP A 51 0.58 5.82 6.29
N LEU A 52 0.92 7.09 6.52
CA LEU A 52 1.69 7.94 5.63
C LEU A 52 2.75 8.72 6.41
N VAL A 53 3.97 8.75 5.89
CA VAL A 53 5.04 9.64 6.34
C VAL A 53 5.47 10.52 5.17
N VAL A 54 5.34 11.84 5.34
CA VAL A 54 5.96 12.85 4.47
C VAL A 54 7.25 13.28 5.13
N LEU A 55 8.39 13.06 4.46
CA LEU A 55 9.72 13.15 5.06
C LEU A 55 10.65 14.02 4.23
N ASP A 56 11.21 15.05 4.85
CA ASP A 56 12.30 15.78 4.19
C ASP A 56 13.59 14.93 4.17
N VAL A 57 14.34 15.10 3.10
CA VAL A 57 15.65 14.46 2.93
C VAL A 57 16.75 15.24 3.65
N GLN A 58 16.69 16.57 3.60
CA GLN A 58 17.73 17.45 4.15
C GLN A 58 17.38 17.91 5.56
N MET A 59 17.75 17.10 6.55
CA MET A 59 17.61 17.45 7.95
C MET A 59 18.98 17.39 8.65
N PRO A 60 19.25 18.27 9.64
CA PRO A 60 20.44 18.16 10.49
C PRO A 60 20.55 16.81 11.19
N GLU A 61 21.77 16.41 11.56
CA GLU A 61 22.10 15.19 12.30
C GLU A 61 21.77 13.87 11.58
N LYS A 62 20.52 13.62 11.25
CA LYS A 62 20.07 12.43 10.53
C LYS A 62 19.25 12.82 9.30
N ASN A 63 19.81 12.57 8.11
CA ASN A 63 19.08 12.84 6.87
C ASN A 63 17.87 11.90 6.69
N GLY A 64 16.91 12.34 5.88
CA GLY A 64 15.68 11.59 5.65
C GLY A 64 15.88 10.18 5.08
N TYR A 65 16.94 9.92 4.31
CA TYR A 65 17.22 8.57 3.79
C TYR A 65 17.55 7.59 4.90
N LYS A 66 18.39 7.99 5.87
CA LYS A 66 18.72 7.16 7.03
C LYS A 66 17.50 6.95 7.93
N THR A 67 16.69 7.98 8.11
CA THR A 67 15.41 7.90 8.84
C THR A 67 14.48 6.91 8.17
N ALA A 68 14.31 7.00 6.84
CA ALA A 68 13.48 6.10 6.06
C ALA A 68 14.00 4.65 6.10
N GLN A 69 15.32 4.45 6.07
CA GLN A 69 15.91 3.11 6.18
C GLN A 69 15.57 2.46 7.53
N GLN A 70 15.75 3.17 8.63
CA GLN A 70 15.39 2.68 9.96
C GLN A 70 13.89 2.46 10.12
N LEU A 71 13.05 3.32 9.50
CA LEU A 71 11.62 3.10 9.46
C LEU A 71 11.31 1.76 8.76
N ARG A 72 11.96 1.45 7.63
CA ARG A 72 11.77 0.21 6.88
C ARG A 72 12.21 -1.05 7.61
N GLU A 73 13.19 -0.97 8.49
CA GLU A 73 13.63 -2.10 9.33
C GLU A 73 12.52 -2.57 10.28
N THR A 74 11.66 -1.67 10.72
CA THR A 74 10.59 -1.96 11.68
C THR A 74 9.20 -1.97 11.04
N ASP A 75 9.02 -1.25 9.93
CA ASP A 75 7.74 -1.09 9.26
C ASP A 75 7.89 -0.96 7.74
N GLY A 76 7.59 -2.05 7.04
CA GLY A 76 7.54 -2.09 5.58
C GLY A 76 6.22 -1.56 4.98
N ARG A 77 5.19 -1.27 5.80
CA ARG A 77 3.84 -0.95 5.32
C ARG A 77 3.56 0.54 5.20
N THR A 78 4.23 1.37 5.99
CA THR A 78 4.09 2.83 5.93
C THR A 78 4.29 3.33 4.50
N ILE A 79 3.36 4.12 3.98
CA ILE A 79 3.55 4.85 2.73
C ILE A 79 4.54 5.97 3.01
N LEU A 80 5.62 6.00 2.26
CA LEU A 80 6.68 6.99 2.39
C LEU A 80 6.66 7.91 1.17
N ALA A 81 6.51 9.20 1.42
CA ALA A 81 6.72 10.25 0.43
C ALA A 81 7.87 11.15 0.89
N PHE A 82 8.89 11.32 0.06
CA PHE A 82 9.86 12.37 0.29
C PHE A 82 9.33 13.70 -0.22
N LEU A 83 9.53 14.77 0.55
CA LEU A 83 9.28 16.15 0.11
C LEU A 83 10.52 16.96 0.43
N THR A 84 11.28 17.38 -0.59
CA THR A 84 12.62 17.90 -0.40
C THR A 84 12.99 18.99 -1.40
N GLY A 85 13.93 19.85 -1.02
CA GLY A 85 14.56 20.82 -1.92
C GLY A 85 15.61 20.23 -2.87
N VAL A 86 16.01 18.95 -2.67
CA VAL A 86 17.05 18.28 -3.47
C VAL A 86 16.47 17.75 -4.78
N ALA A 87 16.96 18.25 -5.92
CA ALA A 87 16.44 17.93 -7.24
C ALA A 87 16.74 16.49 -7.71
N ALA A 88 17.80 15.85 -7.21
CA ALA A 88 18.22 14.52 -7.67
C ALA A 88 18.13 13.49 -6.54
N PRO A 89 17.29 12.46 -6.67
CA PRO A 89 17.30 11.34 -5.75
C PRO A 89 18.64 10.59 -5.83
N THR A 90 19.18 10.24 -4.68
CA THR A 90 20.39 9.41 -4.60
C THR A 90 20.06 7.93 -4.73
N VAL A 91 21.08 7.07 -4.93
CA VAL A 91 20.89 5.62 -4.99
C VAL A 91 20.23 5.07 -3.71
N GLU A 92 20.33 5.76 -2.59
CA GLU A 92 19.73 5.39 -1.30
C GLU A 92 18.20 5.39 -1.34
N VAL A 93 17.58 6.21 -2.20
CA VAL A 93 16.12 6.24 -2.40
C VAL A 93 15.58 4.88 -2.82
N PHE A 94 16.29 4.18 -3.71
CA PHE A 94 15.82 2.88 -4.21
C PHE A 94 15.78 1.79 -3.14
N ARG A 95 16.55 1.93 -2.05
CA ARG A 95 16.59 0.97 -0.92
C ARG A 95 15.37 1.07 -0.02
N VAL A 96 14.73 2.25 0.05
CA VAL A 96 13.60 2.51 0.95
C VAL A 96 12.27 2.49 0.21
N THR A 97 12.29 2.33 -1.12
CA THR A 97 11.10 2.23 -1.99
C THR A 97 10.00 3.25 -1.60
N PRO A 98 10.26 4.57 -1.76
CA PRO A 98 9.24 5.56 -1.49
C PRO A 98 8.11 5.45 -2.51
N PHE A 99 6.91 5.76 -2.09
CA PHE A 99 5.76 5.84 -2.99
C PHE A 99 5.84 7.09 -3.88
N ARG A 100 6.36 8.22 -3.33
CA ARG A 100 6.56 9.48 -4.06
C ARG A 100 7.86 10.15 -3.64
N TYR A 101 8.40 10.91 -4.60
CA TYR A 101 9.54 11.82 -4.38
C TYR A 101 9.14 13.20 -4.90
N LEU A 102 8.83 14.11 -4.00
CA LEU A 102 8.23 15.41 -4.27
C LEU A 102 9.24 16.50 -4.05
N MET A 103 9.16 17.55 -4.87
CA MET A 103 10.03 18.72 -4.75
C MET A 103 9.30 19.85 -4.03
N LYS A 104 9.97 20.50 -3.05
CA LYS A 104 9.41 21.67 -2.34
C LYS A 104 9.09 22.85 -3.28
N GLN A 105 9.72 22.88 -4.48
CA GLN A 105 9.49 23.89 -5.51
C GLN A 105 8.29 23.61 -6.43
N MET A 106 7.64 22.46 -6.30
CA MET A 106 6.41 22.14 -7.04
C MET A 106 5.33 23.21 -6.78
N GLY A 107 4.52 23.48 -7.79
CA GLY A 107 3.34 24.32 -7.62
C GLY A 107 2.34 23.71 -6.63
N GLU A 108 1.56 24.55 -5.97
CA GLU A 108 0.60 24.09 -4.94
C GLU A 108 -0.37 23.03 -5.47
N GLU A 109 -0.91 23.22 -6.68
CA GLU A 109 -1.86 22.29 -7.28
C GLU A 109 -1.20 20.93 -7.64
N GLU A 110 0.05 20.96 -8.09
CA GLU A 110 0.81 19.73 -8.36
C GLU A 110 1.10 18.97 -7.07
N LEU A 111 1.51 19.67 -6.01
CA LEU A 111 1.75 19.08 -4.70
C LEU A 111 0.48 18.50 -4.08
N LYS A 112 -0.67 19.17 -4.24
CA LYS A 112 -1.98 18.65 -3.84
C LYS A 112 -2.35 17.36 -4.59
N ALA A 113 -2.10 17.30 -5.90
CA ALA A 113 -2.36 16.10 -6.69
C ALA A 113 -1.53 14.91 -6.22
N GLU A 114 -0.24 15.13 -5.94
CA GLU A 114 0.65 14.07 -5.45
C GLU A 114 0.31 13.61 -4.02
N LEU A 115 -0.05 14.53 -3.12
CA LEU A 115 -0.55 14.18 -1.79
C LEU A 115 -1.87 13.39 -1.88
N THR A 116 -2.76 13.77 -2.80
CA THR A 116 -4.00 13.02 -3.05
C THR A 116 -3.70 11.59 -3.51
N ALA A 117 -2.69 11.39 -4.37
CA ALA A 117 -2.26 10.04 -4.76
C ALA A 117 -1.73 9.24 -3.56
N CYS A 118 -1.02 9.88 -2.62
CA CYS A 118 -0.61 9.23 -1.37
C CYS A 118 -1.82 8.81 -0.53
N PHE A 119 -2.85 9.64 -0.40
CA PHE A 119 -4.07 9.32 0.35
C PHE A 119 -4.84 8.15 -0.29
N GLN A 120 -4.97 8.15 -1.61
CA GLN A 120 -5.60 7.04 -2.33
C GLN A 120 -4.87 5.72 -2.09
N GLU A 121 -3.53 5.75 -2.01
CA GLU A 121 -2.74 4.56 -1.68
C GLU A 121 -2.94 4.13 -0.22
N VAL A 122 -3.07 5.07 0.74
CA VAL A 122 -3.44 4.77 2.13
C VAL A 122 -4.79 4.05 2.17
N GLU A 123 -5.81 4.61 1.51
CA GLU A 123 -7.14 3.99 1.43
C GLU A 123 -7.08 2.60 0.82
N ARG A 124 -6.33 2.44 -0.27
CA ARG A 124 -6.14 1.16 -0.94
C ARG A 124 -5.55 0.11 0.01
N ARG A 125 -4.55 0.48 0.82
CA ARG A 125 -3.91 -0.42 1.79
C ARG A 125 -4.78 -0.69 3.01
N GLN A 126 -5.61 0.27 3.42
CA GLN A 126 -6.52 0.14 4.56
C GLN A 126 -7.84 -0.56 4.24
N ARG A 127 -8.15 -0.83 2.97
CA ARG A 127 -9.37 -1.55 2.62
C ARG A 127 -9.41 -2.90 3.30
N PHE A 128 -10.33 -3.04 4.25
CA PHE A 128 -10.57 -4.30 4.94
C PHE A 128 -11.65 -5.11 4.21
N ILE A 129 -11.43 -6.40 4.14
CA ILE A 129 -12.41 -7.37 3.67
C ILE A 129 -12.99 -8.06 4.90
N VAL A 130 -14.31 -8.19 4.94
CA VAL A 130 -15.01 -8.95 5.97
C VAL A 130 -15.50 -10.25 5.33
N PHE A 131 -14.94 -11.35 5.76
CA PHE A 131 -15.39 -12.68 5.37
C PHE A 131 -16.35 -13.22 6.43
N GLN A 132 -17.52 -13.70 6.00
CA GLN A 132 -18.44 -14.43 6.85
C GLN A 132 -18.51 -15.89 6.34
N ALA A 133 -18.01 -16.82 7.11
CA ALA A 133 -18.00 -18.22 6.72
C ALA A 133 -18.10 -19.14 7.94
N GLY A 134 -19.06 -20.07 7.94
CA GLY A 134 -19.20 -21.07 8.98
C GLY A 134 -19.48 -20.56 10.40
N GLY A 135 -20.10 -19.36 10.51
CA GLY A 135 -20.39 -18.70 11.79
C GLY A 135 -19.23 -17.84 12.33
N GLU A 136 -18.11 -17.78 11.64
CA GLU A 136 -16.98 -16.89 11.96
C GLU A 136 -17.03 -15.61 11.11
N ILE A 137 -16.69 -14.49 11.73
CA ILE A 137 -16.47 -13.20 11.05
C ILE A 137 -14.98 -12.91 11.08
N LEU A 138 -14.35 -12.88 9.91
CA LEU A 138 -12.94 -12.58 9.75
C LEU A 138 -12.77 -11.24 9.04
N ARG A 139 -12.14 -10.26 9.70
CA ARG A 139 -11.78 -8.96 9.14
C ARG A 139 -10.29 -8.92 8.86
N LEU A 140 -9.90 -8.75 7.59
CA LEU A 140 -8.51 -8.70 7.14
C LEU A 140 -8.28 -7.51 6.22
N PRO A 141 -7.09 -6.88 6.26
CA PRO A 141 -6.69 -5.95 5.22
C PRO A 141 -6.69 -6.65 3.85
N ALA A 142 -7.27 -6.02 2.82
CA ALA A 142 -7.25 -6.58 1.47
C ALA A 142 -5.83 -6.86 0.98
N ALA A 143 -4.90 -5.98 1.33
CA ALA A 143 -3.49 -6.11 1.00
C ALA A 143 -2.79 -7.31 1.68
N SER A 144 -3.33 -7.86 2.78
CA SER A 144 -2.76 -9.04 3.43
C SER A 144 -3.11 -10.36 2.74
N VAL A 145 -4.11 -10.34 1.85
CA VAL A 145 -4.56 -11.53 1.12
C VAL A 145 -3.77 -11.65 -0.18
N LEU A 146 -3.08 -12.78 -0.37
CA LEU A 146 -2.34 -13.06 -1.59
C LEU A 146 -3.26 -13.66 -2.66
N TYR A 147 -3.95 -14.73 -2.31
CA TYR A 147 -4.89 -15.40 -3.22
C TYR A 147 -5.84 -16.31 -2.45
N LEU A 148 -6.89 -16.75 -3.13
CA LEU A 148 -7.77 -17.80 -2.66
C LEU A 148 -7.66 -19.01 -3.59
N VAL A 149 -7.76 -20.22 -3.01
CA VAL A 149 -7.72 -21.49 -3.77
C VAL A 149 -8.80 -22.44 -3.31
N ILE A 150 -9.41 -23.18 -4.24
CA ILE A 150 -10.34 -24.26 -3.90
C ILE A 150 -9.52 -25.48 -3.42
N GLN A 151 -9.78 -25.91 -2.18
CA GLN A 151 -9.22 -27.12 -1.57
C GLN A 151 -10.37 -28.06 -1.20
N GLY A 152 -10.58 -29.11 -2.01
CA GLY A 152 -11.72 -30.03 -1.82
C GLY A 152 -13.06 -29.31 -1.91
N ARG A 153 -13.79 -29.19 -0.79
CA ARG A 153 -15.10 -28.53 -0.69
C ARG A 153 -15.04 -27.13 -0.04
N ALA A 154 -13.86 -26.68 0.31
CA ALA A 154 -13.64 -25.38 0.97
C ALA A 154 -12.82 -24.44 0.09
N VAL A 155 -12.88 -23.16 0.39
CA VAL A 155 -11.97 -22.15 -0.13
C VAL A 155 -10.90 -21.89 0.90
N GLU A 156 -9.65 -22.05 0.53
CA GLU A 156 -8.51 -21.68 1.36
C GLU A 156 -8.08 -20.25 1.04
N LEU A 157 -8.07 -19.42 2.05
CA LEU A 157 -7.56 -18.05 2.03
C LEU A 157 -6.07 -18.08 2.37
N VAL A 158 -5.22 -17.62 1.47
CA VAL A 158 -3.76 -17.53 1.65
C VAL A 158 -3.38 -16.08 1.87
N THR A 159 -2.75 -15.82 3.01
CA THR A 159 -2.34 -14.47 3.44
C THR A 159 -0.84 -14.42 3.74
N ASP A 160 -0.32 -13.22 3.97
CA ASP A 160 1.05 -12.98 4.44
C ASP A 160 1.34 -13.61 5.84
N LYS A 161 0.28 -13.95 6.59
CA LYS A 161 0.38 -14.57 7.94
C LYS A 161 0.07 -16.05 7.97
N GLY A 162 -0.22 -16.67 6.84
CA GLY A 162 -0.55 -18.09 6.74
C GLY A 162 -1.86 -18.38 6.00
N ARG A 163 -2.37 -19.58 6.17
CA ARG A 163 -3.52 -20.11 5.43
C ARG A 163 -4.71 -20.34 6.36
N ARG A 164 -5.92 -20.11 5.84
CA ARG A 164 -7.16 -20.32 6.59
C ARG A 164 -8.25 -20.88 5.68
N SER A 165 -8.88 -21.96 6.11
CA SER A 165 -10.00 -22.57 5.38
C SER A 165 -11.31 -21.83 5.67
N LEU A 166 -12.06 -21.50 4.60
CA LEU A 166 -13.36 -20.84 4.65
C LEU A 166 -14.44 -21.78 4.06
N LYS A 167 -15.54 -21.98 4.78
CA LYS A 167 -16.72 -22.66 4.24
C LYS A 167 -17.51 -21.70 3.35
N ALA A 168 -17.00 -21.41 2.15
CA ALA A 168 -17.57 -20.46 1.21
C ALA A 168 -17.48 -20.98 -0.22
N LYS A 169 -18.27 -20.40 -1.14
CA LYS A 169 -18.12 -20.65 -2.57
C LYS A 169 -17.17 -19.61 -3.18
N MET A 170 -16.33 -20.04 -4.11
CA MET A 170 -15.38 -19.14 -4.78
C MET A 170 -16.08 -17.98 -5.53
N ALA A 171 -17.29 -18.23 -6.06
CA ALA A 171 -18.05 -17.20 -6.73
C ALA A 171 -18.48 -16.06 -5.78
N ASP A 172 -18.90 -16.41 -4.55
CA ASP A 172 -19.26 -15.43 -3.53
C ASP A 172 -18.02 -14.62 -3.10
N MET A 173 -16.87 -15.29 -3.00
CA MET A 173 -15.59 -14.64 -2.73
C MET A 173 -15.19 -13.67 -3.84
N TYR A 174 -15.39 -14.05 -5.11
CA TYR A 174 -15.12 -13.16 -6.24
C TYR A 174 -16.01 -11.91 -6.21
N SER A 175 -17.30 -12.08 -5.96
CA SER A 175 -18.24 -10.94 -5.86
C SER A 175 -17.81 -9.94 -4.76
N LEU A 176 -17.30 -10.45 -3.65
CA LEU A 176 -16.77 -9.65 -2.56
C LEU A 176 -15.43 -8.96 -2.92
N LEU A 177 -14.54 -9.67 -3.64
CA LEU A 177 -13.14 -9.27 -3.80
C LEU A 177 -12.82 -8.56 -5.12
N ALA A 178 -13.70 -8.61 -6.12
CA ALA A 178 -13.46 -8.01 -7.45
C ALA A 178 -13.13 -6.52 -7.36
N SER A 179 -13.84 -5.76 -6.50
CA SER A 179 -13.59 -4.32 -6.28
C SER A 179 -12.27 -4.01 -5.56
N TYR A 180 -11.63 -5.03 -4.98
CA TYR A 180 -10.33 -4.92 -4.30
C TYR A 180 -9.14 -5.31 -5.20
N GLY A 181 -9.37 -5.49 -6.51
CA GLY A 181 -8.30 -5.84 -7.43
C GLY A 181 -7.95 -7.33 -7.43
N PHE A 182 -8.95 -8.20 -7.28
CA PHE A 182 -8.78 -9.65 -7.43
C PHE A 182 -9.33 -10.13 -8.78
N GLY A 183 -8.64 -11.10 -9.39
CA GLY A 183 -9.04 -11.71 -10.64
C GLY A 183 -8.78 -13.21 -10.71
N TYR A 184 -9.58 -13.92 -11.54
CA TYR A 184 -9.41 -15.36 -11.75
C TYR A 184 -8.26 -15.64 -12.73
N CYS A 185 -7.17 -16.27 -12.30
CA CYS A 185 -6.19 -16.87 -13.19
C CYS A 185 -6.54 -18.31 -13.58
N HIS A 186 -7.31 -19.02 -12.75
CA HIS A 186 -7.79 -20.39 -12.97
C HIS A 186 -9.17 -20.54 -12.31
N LYS A 187 -9.96 -21.54 -12.72
CA LYS A 187 -11.28 -21.82 -12.10
C LYS A 187 -11.20 -22.02 -10.58
N SER A 188 -10.04 -22.45 -10.07
CA SER A 188 -9.79 -22.72 -8.65
C SER A 188 -8.91 -21.66 -7.96
N TYR A 189 -8.44 -20.63 -8.65
CA TYR A 189 -7.55 -19.61 -8.09
C TYR A 189 -8.07 -18.21 -8.36
N LEU A 190 -8.23 -17.43 -7.30
CA LEU A 190 -8.57 -16.01 -7.32
C LEU A 190 -7.39 -15.23 -6.72
N VAL A 191 -6.74 -14.39 -7.52
CA VAL A 191 -5.44 -13.78 -7.24
C VAL A 191 -5.60 -12.31 -6.95
N ASN A 192 -4.93 -11.80 -5.92
CA ASN A 192 -4.80 -10.38 -5.64
C ASN A 192 -3.73 -9.76 -6.55
N PHE A 193 -4.13 -8.88 -7.46
CA PHE A 193 -3.23 -8.24 -8.41
C PHE A 193 -2.13 -7.41 -7.75
N SER A 194 -2.41 -6.81 -6.57
CA SER A 194 -1.40 -6.02 -5.83
C SER A 194 -0.26 -6.87 -5.27
N ARG A 195 -0.41 -8.19 -5.25
CA ARG A 195 0.54 -9.15 -4.67
C ARG A 195 1.18 -10.06 -5.71
N VAL A 196 1.05 -9.68 -6.99
CA VAL A 196 1.64 -10.40 -8.13
C VAL A 196 3.02 -9.81 -8.45
N VAL A 197 4.03 -10.67 -8.51
CA VAL A 197 5.41 -10.30 -8.93
C VAL A 197 5.52 -10.36 -10.44
N SER A 198 5.03 -11.44 -11.06
CA SER A 198 5.10 -11.59 -12.51
C SER A 198 3.99 -12.48 -13.08
N VAL A 199 3.66 -12.25 -14.35
CA VAL A 199 2.67 -13.01 -15.10
C VAL A 199 3.29 -13.52 -16.40
N SER A 200 3.34 -14.84 -16.57
CA SER A 200 3.76 -15.51 -17.81
C SER A 200 2.55 -15.95 -18.66
N ASN A 201 2.78 -16.82 -19.64
CA ASN A 201 1.67 -17.35 -20.46
C ASN A 201 0.78 -18.33 -19.70
N ASN A 202 1.33 -19.08 -18.76
CA ASN A 202 0.69 -20.20 -18.08
C ASN A 202 0.81 -20.14 -16.56
N SER A 203 1.45 -19.14 -15.98
CA SER A 203 1.63 -19.03 -14.54
C SER A 203 1.67 -17.58 -14.03
N VAL A 204 1.32 -17.42 -12.76
CA VAL A 204 1.46 -16.19 -11.97
C VAL A 204 2.42 -16.49 -10.83
N ILE A 205 3.38 -15.61 -10.59
CA ILE A 205 4.28 -15.67 -9.43
C ILE A 205 3.79 -14.66 -8.39
N MET A 206 3.53 -15.14 -7.19
CA MET A 206 3.10 -14.33 -6.05
C MET A 206 4.28 -13.84 -5.22
N GLU A 207 4.10 -12.77 -4.44
CA GLU A 207 5.16 -12.21 -3.58
C GLU A 207 5.74 -13.21 -2.56
N ASN A 208 4.96 -14.20 -2.13
CA ASN A 208 5.42 -15.26 -1.24
C ASN A 208 6.18 -16.39 -1.97
N GLY A 209 6.41 -16.26 -3.28
CA GLY A 209 7.09 -17.26 -4.11
C GLY A 209 6.19 -18.36 -4.67
N ASP A 210 4.90 -18.40 -4.33
CA ASP A 210 3.97 -19.40 -4.89
C ASP A 210 3.78 -19.17 -6.40
N ILE A 211 3.80 -20.28 -7.16
CA ILE A 211 3.57 -20.29 -8.60
C ILE A 211 2.19 -20.87 -8.87
N LEU A 212 1.27 -20.05 -9.36
CA LEU A 212 -0.12 -20.42 -9.61
C LEU A 212 -0.36 -20.61 -11.12
N PRO A 213 -1.13 -21.66 -11.53
CA PRO A 213 -1.40 -21.91 -12.93
C PRO A 213 -2.41 -20.91 -13.51
N ILE A 214 -2.19 -20.46 -14.74
CA ILE A 214 -3.19 -19.76 -15.55
C ILE A 214 -3.83 -20.78 -16.50
N SER A 215 -5.16 -20.93 -16.45
CA SER A 215 -5.85 -21.76 -17.42
C SER A 215 -5.94 -21.10 -18.80
N GLN A 216 -5.85 -21.91 -19.87
CA GLN A 216 -5.91 -21.37 -21.25
C GLN A 216 -7.11 -20.47 -21.49
N PRO A 217 -8.36 -20.80 -21.06
CA PRO A 217 -9.50 -19.90 -21.24
C PRO A 217 -9.40 -18.56 -20.50
N LYS A 218 -8.60 -18.51 -19.42
CA LYS A 218 -8.44 -17.30 -18.60
C LYS A 218 -7.22 -16.47 -18.96
N ALA A 219 -6.26 -17.00 -19.73
CA ALA A 219 -4.98 -16.35 -19.96
C ALA A 219 -5.11 -14.94 -20.56
N LYS A 220 -5.97 -14.76 -21.56
CA LYS A 220 -6.16 -13.45 -22.21
C LYS A 220 -6.88 -12.45 -21.29
N SER A 221 -7.99 -12.85 -20.65
CA SER A 221 -8.77 -11.97 -19.78
C SER A 221 -7.96 -11.58 -18.54
N PHE A 222 -7.30 -12.54 -17.87
CA PHE A 222 -6.49 -12.30 -16.69
C PHE A 222 -5.36 -11.30 -16.95
N LYS A 223 -4.61 -11.48 -18.06
CA LYS A 223 -3.54 -10.53 -18.44
C LYS A 223 -4.08 -9.13 -18.72
N SER A 224 -5.22 -9.04 -19.41
CA SER A 224 -5.86 -7.75 -19.69
C SER A 224 -6.33 -7.05 -18.41
N GLU A 225 -6.93 -7.79 -17.49
CA GLU A 225 -7.37 -7.28 -16.18
C GLU A 225 -6.17 -6.83 -15.33
N PHE A 226 -5.11 -7.65 -15.28
CA PHE A 226 -3.88 -7.32 -14.55
C PHE A 226 -3.20 -6.07 -15.11
N LEU A 227 -3.07 -5.95 -16.44
CA LEU A 227 -2.48 -4.76 -17.08
C LEU A 227 -3.33 -3.50 -16.84
N ARG A 228 -4.65 -3.63 -16.85
CA ARG A 228 -5.54 -2.52 -16.52
C ARG A 228 -5.34 -2.09 -15.06
N TYR A 229 -5.31 -3.04 -14.13
CA TYR A 229 -5.03 -2.79 -12.72
C TYR A 229 -3.67 -2.11 -12.53
N ALA A 230 -2.61 -2.62 -13.16
CA ALA A 230 -1.27 -2.05 -13.06
C ALA A 230 -1.19 -0.60 -13.56
N LYS A 231 -1.95 -0.24 -14.61
CA LYS A 231 -2.02 1.14 -15.13
C LYS A 231 -2.78 2.11 -14.21
N THR A 232 -3.71 1.63 -13.40
CA THR A 232 -4.45 2.46 -12.44
C THR A 232 -3.75 2.55 -11.08
N ALA A 233 -2.73 1.74 -10.86
CA ALA A 233 -1.95 1.68 -9.61
C ALA A 233 -0.61 2.44 -9.68
N VAL A 234 -0.34 3.13 -10.83
CA VAL A 234 0.86 3.98 -11.04
C VAL A 234 0.56 5.45 -10.79
#